data_d39df198ad6a857a4cffce8105f345b6
#
_entry.id   d39df198ad6a857a4cffce8105f345b6
#
_cell.length_a   1.000
_cell.length_b   1.000
_cell.length_c   1.000
_cell.angle_alpha   90.00
_cell.angle_beta   90.00
_cell.angle_gamma   90.00
#
_symmetry.space_group_name_H-M   'P 1'
#
loop_
_entity.id
_entity.type
_entity.pdbx_description
1 polymer ?
#
loop_
_entity_poly.entity_id
_entity_poly.type
_entity_poly.pdbx_seq_one_letter_code
_entity_poly.pdbx_strand_id
1 'polypeptide(L)'
;MTTELDALYQEIILDHYKNPHHKGLRDPFEAEVHHVNPTCGDEVTLRVHVSEGVVEDVSYDALGCSISQASASVLTDLVIGKQVDEAMAIHEEFLTLMQGKGQVVPDEERLEDGIAFAGVAKFPARVKCALLSWMAWKDATTTAQMEETK
;
A
#
# COMPACT_ATOMS: atom_id res chain seq x y z
N MET A 1 6.58 -1.29 -25.78
CA MET A 1 6.65 0.12 -26.21
C MET A 1 6.28 1.02 -25.03
N THR A 2 7.16 1.96 -24.70
CA THR A 2 6.91 2.90 -23.62
C THR A 2 5.98 4.00 -24.11
N THR A 3 4.84 4.18 -23.45
CA THR A 3 3.88 5.22 -23.78
C THR A 3 4.11 6.41 -22.86
N GLU A 4 3.48 7.55 -23.17
CA GLU A 4 3.49 8.72 -22.29
C GLU A 4 2.89 8.38 -20.95
N LEU A 5 1.87 7.52 -20.94
CA LEU A 5 1.21 7.07 -19.72
C LEU A 5 2.17 6.24 -18.84
N ASP A 6 2.95 5.34 -19.46
CA ASP A 6 3.95 4.55 -18.73
C ASP A 6 5.01 5.44 -18.10
N ALA A 7 5.46 6.47 -18.80
CA ALA A 7 6.43 7.43 -18.29
C ALA A 7 5.86 8.20 -17.10
N LEU A 8 4.60 8.62 -17.17
CA LEU A 8 3.92 9.29 -16.06
C LEU A 8 3.81 8.38 -14.85
N TYR A 9 3.44 7.12 -15.05
CA TYR A 9 3.35 6.15 -13.95
C TYR A 9 4.70 5.94 -13.27
N GLN A 10 5.79 5.86 -14.04
CA GLN A 10 7.13 5.75 -13.48
C GLN A 10 7.50 6.97 -12.66
N GLU A 11 7.13 8.16 -13.10
CA GLU A 11 7.39 9.40 -12.35
C GLU A 11 6.64 9.42 -11.03
N ILE A 12 5.39 8.96 -11.01
CA ILE A 12 4.59 8.87 -9.79
C ILE A 12 5.28 7.94 -8.78
N ILE A 13 5.70 6.77 -9.23
CA ILE A 13 6.40 5.80 -8.38
C ILE A 13 7.70 6.38 -7.83
N LEU A 14 8.50 7.01 -8.69
CA LEU A 14 9.78 7.62 -8.29
C LEU A 14 9.56 8.76 -7.29
N ASP A 15 8.54 9.57 -7.48
CA ASP A 15 8.23 10.66 -6.56
C ASP A 15 7.89 10.12 -5.16
N HIS A 16 7.04 9.11 -5.08
CA HIS A 16 6.70 8.48 -3.81
C HIS A 16 7.91 7.82 -3.16
N TYR A 17 8.81 7.27 -3.96
CA TYR A 17 10.04 6.68 -3.46
C TYR A 17 10.99 7.74 -2.87
N LYS A 18 11.16 8.86 -3.56
CA LYS A 18 12.05 9.95 -3.13
C LYS A 18 11.47 10.78 -1.98
N ASN A 19 10.16 10.94 -1.96
CA ASN A 19 9.44 11.77 -1.01
C ASN A 19 8.31 10.96 -0.36
N PRO A 20 8.66 9.91 0.41
CA PRO A 20 7.65 8.99 0.96
C PRO A 20 6.73 9.70 1.94
N HIS A 21 5.44 9.43 1.81
CA HIS A 21 4.41 10.00 2.67
C HIS A 21 4.23 9.10 3.90
N HIS A 22 4.09 9.73 5.07
CA HIS A 22 3.79 9.05 6.33
C HIS A 22 4.84 8.01 6.77
N LYS A 23 6.07 8.11 6.26
CA LYS A 23 7.18 7.26 6.68
C LYS A 23 7.68 7.72 8.04
N GLY A 24 8.00 6.75 8.91
CA GLY A 24 8.44 7.00 10.27
C GLY A 24 7.37 6.57 11.27
N LEU A 25 7.70 5.58 12.10
CA LEU A 25 6.72 5.00 13.03
C LEU A 25 6.23 6.03 14.04
N ARG A 26 4.92 6.07 14.23
CA ARG A 26 4.25 7.05 15.11
C ARG A 26 3.34 6.37 16.13
N ASP A 27 3.06 7.09 17.20
CA ASP A 27 2.08 6.73 18.22
C ASP A 27 0.93 7.73 18.13
N PRO A 28 -0.30 7.38 18.57
CA PRO A 28 -0.70 6.07 19.08
C PRO A 28 -0.94 5.04 17.96
N PHE A 29 -0.99 3.77 18.34
CA PHE A 29 -1.35 2.70 17.42
C PHE A 29 -1.93 1.53 18.23
N GLU A 30 -2.84 0.75 17.61
CA GLU A 30 -3.41 -0.44 18.22
C GLU A 30 -2.76 -1.71 17.71
N ALA A 31 -2.15 -1.65 16.52
CA ALA A 31 -1.47 -2.81 15.94
C ALA A 31 -0.20 -2.40 15.23
N GLU A 32 0.82 -3.23 15.37
CA GLU A 32 2.07 -3.13 14.64
C GLU A 32 2.38 -4.51 14.08
N VAL A 33 2.76 -4.56 12.82
CA VAL A 33 3.15 -5.81 12.16
C VAL A 33 4.48 -5.62 11.44
N HIS A 34 5.17 -6.75 11.20
CA HIS A 34 6.40 -6.77 10.42
C HIS A 34 6.27 -7.85 9.36
N HIS A 35 6.33 -7.45 8.11
CA HIS A 35 6.24 -8.37 6.97
C HIS A 35 7.52 -8.32 6.16
N VAL A 36 7.91 -9.48 5.64
CA VAL A 36 9.15 -9.65 4.87
C VAL A 36 8.82 -10.37 3.56
N ASN A 37 9.42 -9.90 2.48
CA ASN A 37 9.43 -10.62 1.21
C ASN A 37 10.85 -11.16 1.00
N PRO A 38 11.13 -12.42 1.34
CA PRO A 38 12.49 -12.95 1.29
C PRO A 38 13.04 -13.06 -0.14
N THR A 39 12.16 -13.11 -1.14
CA THR A 39 12.57 -13.19 -2.55
C THR A 39 13.31 -11.93 -2.99
N CYS A 40 12.84 -10.75 -2.54
CA CYS A 40 13.40 -9.46 -2.91
C CYS A 40 14.23 -8.82 -1.80
N GLY A 41 14.20 -9.37 -0.58
CA GLY A 41 14.82 -8.74 0.58
C GLY A 41 14.07 -7.51 1.08
N ASP A 42 12.83 -7.31 0.65
CA ASP A 42 12.00 -6.21 1.13
C ASP A 42 11.43 -6.53 2.49
N GLU A 43 11.31 -5.51 3.36
CA GLU A 43 10.62 -5.66 4.63
C GLU A 43 9.95 -4.35 5.03
N VAL A 44 8.86 -4.48 5.79
CA VAL A 44 8.10 -3.33 6.28
C VAL A 44 7.64 -3.59 7.71
N THR A 45 7.80 -2.56 8.55
CA THR A 45 7.16 -2.51 9.87
C THR A 45 6.08 -1.45 9.75
N LEU A 46 4.85 -1.79 10.11
CA LEU A 46 3.71 -0.91 9.87
C LEU A 46 2.83 -0.85 11.11
N ARG A 47 2.44 0.37 11.47
CA ARG A 47 1.54 0.64 12.60
C ARG A 47 0.25 1.25 12.10
N VAL A 48 -0.86 0.83 12.69
CA VAL A 48 -2.19 1.34 12.36
C VAL A 48 -2.86 1.88 13.62
N HIS A 49 -3.44 3.07 13.49
CA HIS A 49 -4.30 3.65 14.50
C HIS A 49 -5.72 3.70 13.94
N VAL A 50 -6.63 2.94 14.55
CA VAL A 50 -8.04 2.87 14.16
C VAL A 50 -8.88 3.36 15.34
N SER A 51 -9.79 4.27 15.09
CA SER A 51 -10.71 4.78 16.12
C SER A 51 -12.09 4.92 15.51
N GLU A 52 -13.08 4.34 16.19
CA GLU A 52 -14.50 4.43 15.80
C GLU A 52 -14.74 4.02 14.34
N GLY A 53 -14.04 2.97 13.89
CA GLY A 53 -14.19 2.44 12.54
C GLY A 53 -13.49 3.24 11.46
N VAL A 54 -12.68 4.23 11.84
CA VAL A 54 -11.94 5.08 10.88
C VAL A 54 -10.44 4.81 11.01
N VAL A 55 -9.75 4.73 9.89
CA VAL A 55 -8.30 4.64 9.86
C VAL A 55 -7.74 6.05 10.12
N GLU A 56 -7.35 6.30 11.35
CA GLU A 56 -6.86 7.63 11.77
C GLU A 56 -5.43 7.88 11.32
N ASP A 57 -4.60 6.85 11.35
CA ASP A 57 -3.20 6.97 10.93
C ASP A 57 -2.63 5.62 10.51
N VAL A 58 -1.71 5.67 9.57
CA VAL A 58 -0.87 4.54 9.19
C VAL A 58 0.54 5.09 9.08
N SER A 59 1.46 4.49 9.82
CA SER A 59 2.87 4.85 9.74
C SER A 59 3.71 3.60 9.50
N TYR A 60 4.88 3.77 8.91
CA TYR A 60 5.70 2.63 8.54
C TYR A 60 7.17 2.99 8.47
N ASP A 61 7.99 1.95 8.56
CA ASP A 61 9.39 2.01 8.19
C ASP A 61 9.63 0.82 7.24
N ALA A 62 10.40 1.02 6.20
CA ALA A 62 10.56 0.01 5.16
C ALA A 62 11.99 0.01 4.62
N LEU A 63 12.46 -1.19 4.30
CA LEU A 63 13.70 -1.42 3.58
C LEU A 63 13.36 -2.21 2.33
N GLY A 64 14.00 -1.89 1.23
CA GLY A 64 13.77 -2.65 0.00
C GLY A 64 13.78 -1.78 -1.24
N CYS A 65 13.23 -2.33 -2.32
CA CYS A 65 13.25 -1.70 -3.63
C CYS A 65 12.32 -0.48 -3.71
N SER A 66 12.48 0.31 -4.77
CA SER A 66 11.66 1.51 -4.99
C SER A 66 10.18 1.17 -5.12
N ILE A 67 9.84 0.01 -5.69
CA ILE A 67 8.45 -0.41 -5.87
C ILE A 67 7.78 -0.62 -4.51
N SER A 68 8.42 -1.35 -3.60
CA SER A 68 7.82 -1.63 -2.30
C SER A 68 7.68 -0.36 -1.46
N GLN A 69 8.68 0.51 -1.49
CA GLN A 69 8.65 1.77 -0.73
C GLN A 69 7.63 2.75 -1.28
N ALA A 70 7.55 2.89 -2.61
CA ALA A 70 6.55 3.75 -3.24
C ALA A 70 5.14 3.25 -2.96
N SER A 71 4.94 1.94 -3.01
CA SER A 71 3.64 1.33 -2.74
C SER A 71 3.17 1.61 -1.31
N ALA A 72 4.08 1.54 -0.33
CA ALA A 72 3.75 1.86 1.06
C ALA A 72 3.31 3.32 1.20
N SER A 73 3.98 4.23 0.54
CA SER A 73 3.62 5.66 0.54
C SER A 73 2.22 5.87 -0.05
N VAL A 74 1.95 5.28 -1.21
CA VAL A 74 0.63 5.36 -1.86
C VAL A 74 -0.47 4.80 -0.97
N LEU A 75 -0.22 3.65 -0.36
CA LEU A 75 -1.17 3.01 0.55
C LEU A 75 -1.62 3.97 1.65
N THR A 76 -0.68 4.65 2.29
CA THR A 76 -1.02 5.56 3.39
C THR A 76 -1.92 6.70 2.93
N ASP A 77 -1.65 7.25 1.76
CA ASP A 77 -2.48 8.32 1.19
C ASP A 77 -3.90 7.85 0.90
N LEU A 78 -4.05 6.59 0.49
CA LEU A 78 -5.36 6.07 0.08
C LEU A 78 -6.24 5.67 1.26
N VAL A 79 -5.67 5.23 2.37
CA VAL A 79 -6.46 4.64 3.46
C VAL A 79 -6.61 5.55 4.68
N ILE A 80 -5.68 6.46 4.94
CA ILE A 80 -5.79 7.37 6.09
C ILE A 80 -7.01 8.27 5.92
N GLY A 81 -7.82 8.38 6.96
CA GLY A 81 -9.03 9.20 6.97
C GLY A 81 -10.26 8.49 6.41
N LYS A 82 -10.14 7.27 5.94
CA LYS A 82 -11.24 6.48 5.42
C LYS A 82 -11.83 5.58 6.49
N GLN A 83 -13.11 5.25 6.34
CA GLN A 83 -13.69 4.18 7.14
C GLN A 83 -13.00 2.87 6.77
N VAL A 84 -12.85 1.97 7.74
CA VAL A 84 -12.15 0.70 7.51
C VAL A 84 -12.76 -0.09 6.35
N ASP A 85 -14.10 -0.13 6.26
CA ASP A 85 -14.78 -0.85 5.16
C ASP A 85 -14.41 -0.28 3.79
N GLU A 86 -14.36 1.05 3.69
CA GLU A 86 -13.96 1.72 2.45
C GLU A 86 -12.49 1.45 2.13
N ALA A 87 -11.63 1.53 3.14
CA ALA A 87 -10.21 1.25 2.98
C ALA A 87 -9.97 -0.20 2.55
N MET A 88 -10.73 -1.15 3.10
CA MET A 88 -10.66 -2.55 2.68
C MET A 88 -11.11 -2.73 1.23
N ALA A 89 -12.12 -1.99 0.78
CA ALA A 89 -12.55 -2.03 -0.63
C ALA A 89 -11.43 -1.52 -1.56
N ILE A 90 -10.74 -0.45 -1.15
CA ILE A 90 -9.57 0.06 -1.90
C ILE A 90 -8.48 -1.01 -1.97
N HIS A 91 -8.22 -1.69 -0.87
CA HIS A 91 -7.25 -2.79 -0.81
C HIS A 91 -7.60 -3.89 -1.82
N GLU A 92 -8.88 -4.30 -1.88
CA GLU A 92 -9.31 -5.32 -2.82
C GLU A 92 -9.17 -4.86 -4.28
N GLU A 93 -9.44 -3.58 -4.56
CA GLU A 93 -9.23 -3.02 -5.90
C GLU A 93 -7.75 -3.08 -6.30
N PHE A 94 -6.86 -2.71 -5.39
CA PHE A 94 -5.43 -2.75 -5.65
C PHE A 94 -4.95 -4.19 -5.85
N LEU A 95 -5.43 -5.11 -5.01
CA LEU A 95 -5.11 -6.52 -5.12
C LEU A 95 -5.55 -7.08 -6.48
N THR A 96 -6.78 -6.76 -6.89
CA THR A 96 -7.31 -7.17 -8.19
C THR A 96 -6.45 -6.65 -9.34
N LEU A 97 -6.04 -5.38 -9.25
CA LEU A 97 -5.16 -4.77 -10.25
C LEU A 97 -3.83 -5.53 -10.33
N MET A 98 -3.23 -5.83 -9.18
CA MET A 98 -1.92 -6.48 -9.13
C MET A 98 -1.98 -7.94 -9.58
N GLN A 99 -3.08 -8.63 -9.35
CA GLN A 99 -3.25 -10.03 -9.76
C GLN A 99 -3.73 -10.18 -11.19
N GLY A 100 -4.08 -9.09 -11.85
CA GLY A 100 -4.68 -9.10 -13.19
C GLY A 100 -3.70 -9.24 -14.33
N LYS A 101 -2.41 -9.40 -14.08
CA LYS A 101 -1.36 -9.60 -15.09
C LYS A 101 -1.32 -8.48 -16.15
N GLY A 102 -1.72 -7.29 -15.77
CA GLY A 102 -1.77 -6.14 -16.67
C GLY A 102 -3.02 -6.08 -17.54
N GLN A 103 -4.00 -6.96 -17.30
CA GLN A 103 -5.25 -7.00 -18.08
C GLN A 103 -6.39 -6.21 -17.44
N VAL A 104 -6.22 -5.80 -16.19
CA VAL A 104 -7.24 -5.07 -15.44
C VAL A 104 -7.09 -3.57 -15.68
N VAL A 105 -8.20 -2.90 -15.98
CA VAL A 105 -8.23 -1.43 -16.07
C VAL A 105 -8.43 -0.88 -14.67
N PRO A 106 -7.52 -0.04 -14.17
CA PRO A 106 -7.64 0.47 -12.79
C PRO A 106 -8.74 1.51 -12.67
N ASP A 107 -9.36 1.55 -11.48
CA ASP A 107 -10.34 2.58 -11.12
C ASP A 107 -9.56 3.80 -10.57
N GLU A 108 -9.42 4.83 -11.38
CA GLU A 108 -8.66 6.04 -11.03
C GLU A 108 -9.23 6.78 -9.83
N GLU A 109 -10.54 6.81 -9.71
CA GLU A 109 -11.19 7.52 -8.59
C GLU A 109 -10.88 6.85 -7.26
N ARG A 110 -10.85 5.54 -7.24
CA ARG A 110 -10.63 4.77 -6.02
C ARG A 110 -9.15 4.58 -5.70
N LEU A 111 -8.32 4.36 -6.73
CA LEU A 111 -6.90 4.06 -6.54
C LEU A 111 -5.97 5.27 -6.62
N GLU A 112 -6.42 6.37 -7.18
CA GLU A 112 -5.61 7.60 -7.31
C GLU A 112 -4.21 7.27 -7.83
N ASP A 113 -3.13 7.62 -7.11
CA ASP A 113 -1.75 7.31 -7.52
C ASP A 113 -1.46 5.80 -7.59
N GLY A 114 -2.29 4.96 -6.99
CA GLY A 114 -2.18 3.51 -7.08
C GLY A 114 -2.28 2.98 -8.50
N ILE A 115 -2.90 3.73 -9.41
CA ILE A 115 -2.99 3.33 -10.83
C ILE A 115 -1.61 3.22 -11.48
N ALA A 116 -0.61 3.92 -10.95
CA ALA A 116 0.76 3.86 -11.47
C ALA A 116 1.34 2.45 -11.40
N PHE A 117 0.81 1.59 -10.55
CA PHE A 117 1.27 0.21 -10.42
C PHE A 117 0.68 -0.74 -11.46
N ALA A 118 -0.20 -0.25 -12.34
CA ALA A 118 -0.77 -1.08 -13.40
C ALA A 118 0.30 -1.74 -14.28
N GLY A 119 1.39 -1.02 -14.55
CA GLY A 119 2.51 -1.58 -15.31
C GLY A 119 3.29 -2.65 -14.54
N VAL A 120 3.33 -2.53 -13.23
CA VAL A 120 4.01 -3.49 -12.35
C VAL A 120 3.29 -4.85 -12.37
N ALA A 121 1.97 -4.85 -12.57
CA ALA A 121 1.16 -6.07 -12.58
C ALA A 121 1.59 -7.09 -13.64
N LYS A 122 2.34 -6.66 -14.65
CA LYS A 122 2.88 -7.52 -15.71
C LYS A 122 4.08 -8.36 -15.24
N PHE A 123 4.67 -8.03 -14.08
CA PHE A 123 5.91 -8.63 -13.62
C PHE A 123 5.68 -9.31 -12.26
N PRO A 124 5.46 -10.64 -12.24
CA PRO A 124 5.08 -11.36 -11.02
C PRO A 124 5.98 -11.13 -9.80
N ALA A 125 7.30 -11.04 -10.01
CA ALA A 125 8.23 -10.80 -8.90
C ALA A 125 8.01 -9.42 -8.27
N ARG A 126 7.71 -8.42 -9.09
CA ARG A 126 7.48 -7.05 -8.62
C ARG A 126 6.10 -6.87 -8.00
N VAL A 127 5.13 -7.68 -8.40
CA VAL A 127 3.80 -7.70 -7.79
C VAL A 127 3.92 -7.96 -6.30
N LYS A 128 4.76 -8.91 -5.90
CA LYS A 128 5.00 -9.22 -4.49
C LYS A 128 5.59 -8.02 -3.74
N CYS A 129 6.50 -7.28 -4.37
CA CYS A 129 7.06 -6.06 -3.79
C CYS A 129 5.97 -5.00 -3.57
N ALA A 130 5.11 -4.80 -4.56
CA ALA A 130 4.04 -3.82 -4.48
C ALA A 130 3.00 -4.20 -3.42
N LEU A 131 2.73 -5.48 -3.22
CA LEU A 131 1.71 -5.94 -2.28
C LEU A 131 2.18 -6.05 -0.83
N LEU A 132 3.48 -6.01 -0.57
CA LEU A 132 4.02 -6.25 0.77
C LEU A 132 3.38 -5.36 1.84
N SER A 133 3.40 -4.06 1.65
CA SER A 133 2.84 -3.11 2.62
C SER A 133 1.32 -3.19 2.69
N TRP A 134 0.66 -3.49 1.58
CA TRP A 134 -0.80 -3.63 1.55
C TRP A 134 -1.27 -4.83 2.36
N MET A 135 -0.55 -5.95 2.25
CA MET A 135 -0.86 -7.14 3.04
C MET A 135 -0.55 -6.91 4.52
N ALA A 136 0.52 -6.18 4.82
CA ALA A 136 0.85 -5.79 6.19
C ALA A 136 -0.25 -4.89 6.78
N TRP A 137 -0.74 -3.93 6.00
CA TRP A 137 -1.81 -3.04 6.43
C TRP A 137 -3.10 -3.82 6.73
N LYS A 138 -3.47 -4.75 5.88
CA LYS A 138 -4.66 -5.57 6.10
C LYS A 138 -4.55 -6.37 7.41
N ASP A 139 -3.39 -6.97 7.64
CA ASP A 139 -3.10 -7.73 8.86
C ASP A 139 -3.20 -6.83 10.10
N ALA A 140 -2.52 -5.69 10.08
CA ALA A 140 -2.53 -4.75 11.20
C ALA A 140 -3.93 -4.20 11.47
N THR A 141 -4.66 -3.84 10.42
CA THR A 141 -5.99 -3.26 10.55
C THR A 141 -6.99 -4.26 11.10
N THR A 142 -6.92 -5.51 10.68
CA THR A 142 -7.76 -6.58 11.22
C THR A 142 -7.49 -6.76 12.72
N THR A 143 -6.23 -6.75 13.12
CA THR A 143 -5.85 -6.84 14.53
C THR A 143 -6.34 -5.63 15.32
N ALA A 144 -6.19 -4.43 14.78
CA ALA A 144 -6.64 -3.20 15.44
C ALA A 144 -8.15 -3.20 15.64
N GLN A 145 -8.92 -3.71 14.67
CA GLN A 145 -10.38 -3.81 14.82
C GLN A 145 -10.77 -4.79 15.92
N MET A 146 -10.03 -5.86 16.09
CA MET A 146 -10.25 -6.81 17.17
C MET A 146 -10.03 -6.15 18.53
N GLU A 147 -9.04 -5.27 18.64
CA GLU A 147 -8.79 -4.51 19.87
C GLU A 147 -9.93 -3.54 20.19
N GLU A 148 -10.53 -2.90 19.17
CA GLU A 148 -11.66 -1.99 19.38
C GLU A 148 -12.91 -2.71 19.92
N THR A 149 -13.10 -3.98 19.58
CA THR A 149 -14.29 -4.72 19.97
C THR A 149 -14.19 -5.39 21.35
N LYS A 150 -13.06 -5.24 22.01
CA LYS A 150 -12.85 -5.80 23.37
C LYS A 150 -13.46 -4.94 24.45
#